data_083e67dc2a01351babfda3f6f277a081
#
_entry.id   083e67dc2a01351babfda3f6f277a081
#
_cell.length_a   1.000
_cell.length_b   1.000
_cell.length_c   1.000
_cell.angle_alpha   90.00
_cell.angle_beta   90.00
_cell.angle_gamma   90.00
#
_symmetry.space_group_name_H-M   'P 1'
#
loop_
_entity.id
_entity.type
_entity.pdbx_description
1 polymer ?
#
loop_
_entity_poly.entity_id
_entity_poly.type
_entity_poly.pdbx_seq_one_letter_code
_entity_poly.pdbx_strand_id
1 'polypeptide(L)'
;AGEFLEETLEEIGMTQAELANRLGRPLQAINEIIKGKKSITSTTALELEDVLGIPSHIWIGLESEYQIVIARQEELKQMEEESKFLKNFPYADLVKLGFVKATTKAIEKVDELKRFFSVAKLAQIPQVKAYQPAFRVANTDNISNEAIATWIQAVRLKAKDIQTDKFDKKKLKDSLPQIKSLMNLGIKEALKEIQKILNSCGIALVLLPHFKNTKVHGATFWLDNEKKAVIAMTLRGSYSDIFWFSFFHEIGHILLHPKREVFLENGCVDEKLKKQEDEANKFAGETLINQKEYNKFVQKNDFSKDSVVDFAHKLEIKSSIIIGRLMHDKIIHFSDSNLLILRDKYKW
;
A
#
# COMPACT_ATOMS: atom_id res chain seq x y z
N ALA A 1 22.34 2.31 35.92
CA ALA A 1 22.05 1.58 37.16
C ALA A 1 23.35 1.15 37.84
N GLY A 2 24.31 0.55 37.13
CA GLY A 2 25.57 0.08 37.70
C GLY A 2 26.42 1.18 38.30
N GLU A 3 26.62 2.32 37.59
CA GLU A 3 27.33 3.50 38.09
C GLU A 3 26.67 4.06 39.35
N PHE A 4 25.37 4.17 39.38
CA PHE A 4 24.61 4.63 40.54
C PHE A 4 24.78 3.68 41.75
N LEU A 5 24.87 2.35 41.51
CA LEU A 5 25.20 1.40 42.57
C LEU A 5 26.63 1.63 43.11
N GLU A 6 27.61 1.84 42.25
CA GLU A 6 29.00 2.10 42.63
C GLU A 6 29.12 3.38 43.48
N GLU A 7 28.53 4.48 43.01
CA GLU A 7 28.48 5.77 43.75
C GLU A 7 27.79 5.60 45.12
N THR A 8 26.65 4.87 45.16
CA THR A 8 25.95 4.60 46.44
C THR A 8 26.85 3.84 47.44
N LEU A 9 27.58 2.84 46.96
CA LEU A 9 28.47 2.04 47.80
C LEU A 9 29.63 2.91 48.31
N GLU A 10 30.19 3.80 47.51
CA GLU A 10 31.24 4.74 47.91
C GLU A 10 30.73 5.71 48.99
N GLU A 11 29.54 6.28 48.80
CA GLU A 11 28.95 7.23 49.76
C GLU A 11 28.71 6.62 51.13
N ILE A 12 28.27 5.35 51.22
CA ILE A 12 28.01 4.68 52.48
C ILE A 12 29.22 3.91 53.03
N GLY A 13 30.38 3.94 52.31
CA GLY A 13 31.60 3.24 52.70
C GLY A 13 31.50 1.71 52.69
N MET A 14 30.62 1.13 51.88
CA MET A 14 30.41 -0.33 51.74
C MET A 14 31.19 -0.89 50.57
N THR A 15 31.95 -1.97 50.79
CA THR A 15 32.66 -2.64 49.70
C THR A 15 31.71 -3.53 48.89
N GLN A 16 32.05 -3.74 47.59
CA GLN A 16 31.32 -4.69 46.74
C GLN A 16 31.26 -6.12 47.30
N ALA A 17 32.33 -6.55 48.01
CA ALA A 17 32.37 -7.84 48.66
C ALA A 17 31.39 -7.92 49.87
N GLU A 18 31.27 -6.83 50.62
CA GLU A 18 30.30 -6.75 51.71
C GLU A 18 28.86 -6.76 51.19
N LEU A 19 28.58 -5.97 50.13
CA LEU A 19 27.27 -6.00 49.47
C LEU A 19 26.93 -7.41 48.97
N ALA A 20 27.87 -8.08 48.31
CA ALA A 20 27.69 -9.46 47.81
C ALA A 20 27.32 -10.42 48.93
N ASN A 21 27.99 -10.33 50.10
CA ASN A 21 27.69 -11.14 51.28
C ASN A 21 26.31 -10.83 51.85
N ARG A 22 25.91 -9.57 51.94
CA ARG A 22 24.59 -9.16 52.45
C ARG A 22 23.43 -9.58 51.53
N LEU A 23 23.67 -9.59 50.22
CA LEU A 23 22.68 -10.05 49.21
C LEU A 23 22.70 -11.59 49.03
N GLY A 24 23.65 -12.34 49.64
CA GLY A 24 23.84 -13.75 49.40
C GLY A 24 24.23 -14.11 47.97
N ARG A 25 24.93 -13.21 47.27
CA ARG A 25 25.30 -13.35 45.87
C ARG A 25 26.81 -13.44 45.67
N PRO A 26 27.29 -14.06 44.58
CA PRO A 26 28.70 -14.04 44.23
C PRO A 26 29.19 -12.63 43.99
N LEU A 27 30.38 -12.27 44.45
CA LEU A 27 31.03 -10.99 44.21
C LEU A 27 31.10 -10.66 42.70
N GLN A 28 31.32 -11.67 41.85
CA GLN A 28 31.33 -11.53 40.43
C GLN A 28 30.00 -10.94 39.88
N ALA A 29 28.85 -11.35 40.45
CA ALA A 29 27.54 -10.85 40.03
C ALA A 29 27.39 -9.35 40.31
N ILE A 30 27.90 -8.86 41.44
CA ILE A 30 27.88 -7.44 41.77
C ILE A 30 28.80 -6.66 40.81
N ASN A 31 29.99 -7.18 40.56
CA ASN A 31 30.93 -6.58 39.59
C ASN A 31 30.36 -6.50 38.19
N GLU A 32 29.61 -7.53 37.75
CA GLU A 32 28.94 -7.56 36.46
C GLU A 32 27.79 -6.54 36.35
N ILE A 33 27.05 -6.32 37.45
CA ILE A 33 26.02 -5.29 37.53
C ILE A 33 26.65 -3.89 37.44
N ILE A 34 27.66 -3.62 38.23
CA ILE A 34 28.38 -2.31 38.22
C ILE A 34 28.95 -2.03 36.84
N LYS A 35 29.53 -3.01 36.17
CA LYS A 35 30.08 -2.88 34.80
C LYS A 35 29.04 -2.91 33.68
N GLY A 36 27.76 -2.93 34.00
CA GLY A 36 26.67 -2.99 33.00
C GLY A 36 26.60 -4.29 32.20
N LYS A 37 27.30 -5.35 32.64
CA LYS A 37 27.30 -6.67 31.97
C LYS A 37 26.14 -7.56 32.40
N LYS A 38 25.49 -7.26 33.52
CA LYS A 38 24.35 -7.96 34.08
C LYS A 38 23.30 -6.96 34.52
N SER A 39 22.07 -7.18 34.07
CA SER A 39 20.94 -6.32 34.41
C SER A 39 20.48 -6.49 35.84
N ILE A 40 19.96 -5.42 36.45
CA ILE A 40 19.27 -5.45 37.73
C ILE A 40 17.86 -6.00 37.48
N THR A 41 17.58 -7.21 37.96
CA THR A 41 16.26 -7.82 37.94
C THR A 41 15.37 -7.30 39.06
N SER A 42 14.04 -7.53 38.99
CA SER A 42 13.11 -7.16 40.06
C SER A 42 13.49 -7.77 41.41
N THR A 43 13.96 -9.01 41.42
CA THR A 43 14.48 -9.67 42.64
C THR A 43 15.70 -8.97 43.18
N THR A 44 16.66 -8.64 42.31
CA THR A 44 17.88 -7.89 42.72
C THR A 44 17.53 -6.49 43.25
N ALA A 45 16.55 -5.84 42.63
CA ALA A 45 16.12 -4.50 43.06
C ALA A 45 15.48 -4.51 44.45
N LEU A 46 14.69 -5.52 44.79
CA LEU A 46 14.12 -5.72 46.12
C LEU A 46 15.22 -6.02 47.17
N GLU A 47 16.16 -6.88 46.83
CA GLU A 47 17.31 -7.17 47.72
C GLU A 47 18.19 -5.92 47.96
N LEU A 48 18.38 -5.07 46.92
CA LEU A 48 19.10 -3.80 47.05
C LEU A 48 18.31 -2.81 47.92
N GLU A 49 16.98 -2.76 47.82
CA GLU A 49 16.12 -1.97 48.68
C GLU A 49 16.28 -2.38 50.16
N ASP A 50 16.25 -3.70 50.44
CA ASP A 50 16.41 -4.21 51.81
C ASP A 50 17.78 -3.85 52.40
N VAL A 51 18.86 -3.84 51.62
CA VAL A 51 20.21 -3.64 52.10
C VAL A 51 20.63 -2.18 52.08
N LEU A 52 20.24 -1.43 51.07
CA LEU A 52 20.68 -0.03 50.85
C LEU A 52 19.61 1.00 51.20
N GLY A 53 18.35 0.58 51.42
CA GLY A 53 17.24 1.49 51.75
C GLY A 53 16.75 2.34 50.58
N ILE A 54 17.23 2.09 49.38
CA ILE A 54 16.80 2.81 48.16
C ILE A 54 15.65 2.02 47.50
N PRO A 55 14.47 2.63 47.27
CA PRO A 55 13.30 1.92 46.75
C PRO A 55 13.56 1.15 45.45
N SER A 56 13.06 -0.07 45.34
CA SER A 56 13.28 -0.98 44.23
C SER A 56 12.89 -0.42 42.87
N HIS A 57 11.83 0.44 42.82
CA HIS A 57 11.42 1.08 41.59
C HIS A 57 12.47 2.05 41.01
N ILE A 58 13.35 2.64 41.84
CA ILE A 58 14.46 3.49 41.37
C ILE A 58 15.47 2.63 40.62
N TRP A 59 15.88 1.49 41.17
CA TRP A 59 16.79 0.55 40.52
C TRP A 59 16.27 0.03 39.18
N ILE A 60 14.99 -0.35 39.13
CA ILE A 60 14.34 -0.81 37.89
C ILE A 60 14.19 0.32 36.88
N GLY A 61 13.88 1.54 37.34
CA GLY A 61 13.80 2.72 36.46
C GLY A 61 15.11 3.01 35.75
N LEU A 62 16.21 3.08 36.52
CA LEU A 62 17.57 3.31 35.99
C LEU A 62 18.03 2.20 35.03
N GLU A 63 17.72 0.94 35.36
CA GLU A 63 18.02 -0.19 34.49
C GLU A 63 17.24 -0.12 33.17
N SER A 64 15.93 0.17 33.25
CA SER A 64 15.07 0.28 32.08
C SER A 64 15.55 1.42 31.14
N GLU A 65 15.90 2.57 31.67
CA GLU A 65 16.44 3.69 30.87
C GLU A 65 17.76 3.30 30.19
N TYR A 66 18.65 2.64 30.89
CA TYR A 66 19.91 2.14 30.33
C TYR A 66 19.67 1.17 29.17
N GLN A 67 18.79 0.19 29.36
CA GLN A 67 18.48 -0.80 28.34
C GLN A 67 17.80 -0.18 27.11
N ILE A 68 16.96 0.84 27.30
CA ILE A 68 16.36 1.59 26.19
C ILE A 68 17.43 2.33 25.37
N VAL A 69 18.44 2.92 26.04
CA VAL A 69 19.55 3.62 25.34
C VAL A 69 20.35 2.63 24.49
N ILE A 70 20.70 1.47 25.05
CA ILE A 70 21.42 0.41 24.31
C ILE A 70 20.59 -0.08 23.12
N ALA A 71 19.31 -0.37 23.34
CA ALA A 71 18.41 -0.83 22.27
C ALA A 71 18.28 0.22 21.14
N ARG A 72 18.22 1.51 21.47
CA ARG A 72 18.21 2.60 20.46
C ARG A 72 19.51 2.68 19.66
N GLN A 73 20.65 2.45 20.29
CA GLN A 73 21.94 2.42 19.56
C GLN A 73 21.99 1.24 18.56
N GLU A 74 21.49 0.09 18.97
CA GLU A 74 21.38 -1.08 18.07
C GLU A 74 20.39 -0.83 16.93
N GLU A 75 19.26 -0.19 17.24
CA GLU A 75 18.26 0.20 16.22
C GLU A 75 18.87 1.17 15.19
N LEU A 76 19.65 2.16 15.62
CA LEU A 76 20.32 3.09 14.69
C LEU A 76 21.27 2.35 13.73
N LYS A 77 22.07 1.42 14.23
CA LYS A 77 22.95 0.58 13.38
C LYS A 77 22.15 -0.22 12.37
N GLN A 78 21.00 -0.77 12.80
CA GLN A 78 20.12 -1.52 11.91
C GLN A 78 19.49 -0.60 10.84
N MET A 79 19.06 0.60 11.19
CA MET A 79 18.55 1.58 10.22
C MET A 79 19.62 2.01 9.20
N GLU A 80 20.89 2.07 9.57
CA GLU A 80 21.99 2.30 8.64
C GLU A 80 22.07 1.19 7.59
N GLU A 81 21.94 -0.08 7.98
CA GLU A 81 21.89 -1.20 7.05
C GLU A 81 20.65 -1.16 6.16
N GLU A 82 19.48 -0.86 6.73
CA GLU A 82 18.24 -0.73 5.97
C GLU A 82 18.27 0.45 4.99
N SER A 83 19.06 1.48 5.25
CA SER A 83 19.21 2.64 4.37
C SER A 83 19.72 2.28 2.97
N LYS A 84 20.45 1.18 2.83
CA LYS A 84 20.95 0.66 1.55
C LYS A 84 19.82 0.28 0.58
N PHE A 85 18.63 -0.03 1.10
CA PHE A 85 17.45 -0.42 0.34
C PHE A 85 16.52 0.75 -0.03
N LEU A 86 16.78 1.97 0.47
CA LEU A 86 15.94 3.14 0.23
C LEU A 86 15.69 3.44 -1.25
N LYS A 87 16.64 3.11 -2.13
CA LYS A 87 16.53 3.30 -3.59
C LYS A 87 15.35 2.54 -4.22
N ASN A 88 14.85 1.49 -3.56
CA ASN A 88 13.73 0.67 -4.03
C ASN A 88 12.38 1.34 -3.73
N PHE A 89 12.35 2.32 -2.82
CA PHE A 89 11.13 3.00 -2.40
C PHE A 89 10.97 4.35 -3.11
N PRO A 90 9.78 4.71 -3.58
CA PRO A 90 9.50 6.00 -4.21
C PRO A 90 9.30 7.12 -3.17
N TYR A 91 10.32 7.36 -2.32
CA TYR A 91 10.24 8.29 -1.20
C TYR A 91 9.83 9.71 -1.62
N ALA A 92 10.34 10.19 -2.76
CA ALA A 92 10.00 11.51 -3.29
C ALA A 92 8.50 11.64 -3.63
N ASP A 93 7.87 10.56 -4.11
CA ASP A 93 6.44 10.56 -4.40
C ASP A 93 5.61 10.60 -3.11
N LEU A 94 6.06 9.92 -2.05
CA LEU A 94 5.44 9.99 -0.72
C LEU A 94 5.52 11.40 -0.12
N VAL A 95 6.66 12.08 -0.24
CA VAL A 95 6.84 13.47 0.21
C VAL A 95 5.88 14.40 -0.54
N LYS A 96 5.80 14.31 -1.87
CA LYS A 96 4.89 15.14 -2.70
C LYS A 96 3.43 14.99 -2.30
N LEU A 97 3.04 13.81 -1.85
CA LEU A 97 1.67 13.49 -1.44
C LEU A 97 1.41 13.70 0.06
N GLY A 98 2.43 14.14 0.81
CA GLY A 98 2.31 14.44 2.24
C GLY A 98 2.22 13.22 3.16
N PHE A 99 2.63 12.02 2.70
CA PHE A 99 2.62 10.82 3.54
C PHE A 99 3.80 10.72 4.49
N VAL A 100 4.93 11.31 4.13
CA VAL A 100 6.18 11.31 4.90
C VAL A 100 6.83 12.69 4.86
N LYS A 101 7.66 13.00 5.85
CA LYS A 101 8.40 14.26 5.92
C LYS A 101 9.51 14.31 4.87
N ALA A 102 9.78 15.50 4.34
CA ALA A 102 10.94 15.72 3.49
C ALA A 102 12.22 15.74 4.33
N THR A 103 13.15 14.85 4.01
CA THR A 103 14.47 14.81 4.65
C THR A 103 15.51 14.30 3.67
N THR A 104 16.77 14.72 3.86
CA THR A 104 17.94 14.22 3.12
C THR A 104 18.65 13.09 3.85
N LYS A 105 18.45 12.97 5.17
CA LYS A 105 19.12 11.98 6.01
C LYS A 105 18.55 10.59 5.83
N ALA A 106 19.40 9.62 5.52
CA ALA A 106 18.99 8.26 5.21
C ALA A 106 18.27 7.58 6.39
N ILE A 107 18.77 7.73 7.61
CA ILE A 107 18.15 7.15 8.83
C ILE A 107 16.73 7.70 9.05
N GLU A 108 16.55 9.03 8.89
CA GLU A 108 15.23 9.64 9.03
C GLU A 108 14.25 9.11 7.97
N LYS A 109 14.72 8.85 6.73
CA LYS A 109 13.88 8.23 5.69
C LYS A 109 13.46 6.81 6.06
N VAL A 110 14.37 6.01 6.66
CA VAL A 110 14.04 4.66 7.14
C VAL A 110 12.97 4.74 8.23
N ASP A 111 13.13 5.62 9.20
CA ASP A 111 12.17 5.82 10.30
C ASP A 111 10.77 6.24 9.76
N GLU A 112 10.72 7.21 8.85
CA GLU A 112 9.49 7.64 8.20
C GLU A 112 8.81 6.50 7.42
N LEU A 113 9.58 5.66 6.70
CA LEU A 113 9.04 4.49 6.00
C LEU A 113 8.55 3.41 6.96
N LYS A 114 9.27 3.14 8.06
CA LYS A 114 8.81 2.21 9.10
C LYS A 114 7.45 2.63 9.67
N ARG A 115 7.28 3.92 9.97
CA ARG A 115 6.00 4.48 10.43
C ARG A 115 4.91 4.40 9.37
N PHE A 116 5.24 4.78 8.13
CA PHE A 116 4.32 4.73 7.00
C PHE A 116 3.76 3.33 6.77
N PHE A 117 4.61 2.29 6.80
CA PHE A 117 4.21 0.90 6.65
C PHE A 117 3.69 0.25 7.94
N SER A 118 3.87 0.89 9.10
CA SER A 118 3.60 0.33 10.43
C SER A 118 4.33 -0.99 10.66
N VAL A 119 5.64 -1.00 10.38
CA VAL A 119 6.53 -2.16 10.57
C VAL A 119 7.72 -1.81 11.45
N ALA A 120 8.22 -2.78 12.21
CA ALA A 120 9.43 -2.60 13.01
C ALA A 120 10.71 -2.53 12.16
N LYS A 121 10.72 -3.22 11.01
CA LYS A 121 11.83 -3.30 10.07
C LYS A 121 11.30 -3.30 8.63
N LEU A 122 11.98 -2.60 7.70
CA LEU A 122 11.59 -2.57 6.28
C LEU A 122 11.62 -3.98 5.64
N ALA A 123 12.54 -4.83 6.09
CA ALA A 123 12.64 -6.23 5.64
C ALA A 123 11.38 -7.07 5.93
N GLN A 124 10.48 -6.60 6.81
CA GLN A 124 9.23 -7.30 7.13
C GLN A 124 8.08 -6.96 6.18
N ILE A 125 8.21 -5.94 5.34
CA ILE A 125 7.15 -5.52 4.40
C ILE A 125 6.62 -6.70 3.57
N PRO A 126 7.44 -7.60 2.99
CA PRO A 126 6.95 -8.74 2.21
C PRO A 126 6.13 -9.74 3.02
N GLN A 127 6.28 -9.78 4.35
CA GLN A 127 5.56 -10.68 5.25
C GLN A 127 4.17 -10.14 5.63
N VAL A 128 3.94 -8.85 5.46
CA VAL A 128 2.65 -8.24 5.77
C VAL A 128 1.63 -8.61 4.71
N LYS A 129 0.57 -9.32 5.10
CA LYS A 129 -0.47 -9.85 4.21
C LYS A 129 -0.99 -8.82 3.20
N ALA A 130 -1.14 -7.57 3.64
CA ALA A 130 -1.64 -6.50 2.79
C ALA A 130 -0.72 -6.16 1.61
N TYR A 131 0.57 -6.46 1.69
CA TYR A 131 1.57 -6.13 0.67
C TYR A 131 2.06 -7.35 -0.11
N GLN A 132 1.77 -8.57 0.35
CA GLN A 132 2.18 -9.81 -0.32
C GLN A 132 1.87 -9.84 -1.83
N PRO A 133 0.73 -9.31 -2.32
CA PRO A 133 0.45 -9.28 -3.75
C PRO A 133 1.50 -8.51 -4.56
N ALA A 134 2.07 -7.44 -4.01
CA ALA A 134 3.15 -6.69 -4.66
C ALA A 134 4.38 -7.57 -4.93
N PHE A 135 4.65 -8.54 -4.05
CA PHE A 135 5.81 -9.42 -4.13
C PHE A 135 5.57 -10.70 -4.95
N ARG A 136 4.34 -10.88 -5.49
CA ARG A 136 4.03 -11.92 -6.47
C ARG A 136 4.21 -11.46 -7.93
N VAL A 137 4.39 -10.17 -8.14
CA VAL A 137 4.68 -9.61 -9.47
C VAL A 137 6.15 -9.87 -9.79
N ALA A 138 6.44 -10.32 -11.01
CA ALA A 138 7.82 -10.53 -11.43
C ALA A 138 8.60 -9.21 -11.42
N ASN A 139 9.72 -9.17 -10.70
CA ASN A 139 10.65 -8.05 -10.75
C ASN A 139 11.27 -7.95 -12.15
N THR A 140 11.19 -6.77 -12.72
CA THR A 140 11.88 -6.41 -13.97
C THR A 140 12.63 -5.11 -13.74
N ASP A 141 13.53 -4.73 -14.63
CA ASP A 141 14.35 -3.49 -14.53
C ASP A 141 13.51 -2.21 -14.33
N ASN A 142 12.20 -2.29 -14.58
CA ASN A 142 11.27 -1.16 -14.49
C ASN A 142 10.12 -1.36 -13.50
N ILE A 143 10.15 -2.42 -12.66
CA ILE A 143 9.12 -2.71 -11.66
C ILE A 143 9.82 -3.04 -10.34
N SER A 144 9.44 -2.34 -9.27
CA SER A 144 9.90 -2.60 -7.89
C SER A 144 8.71 -3.04 -7.04
N ASN A 145 8.86 -4.19 -6.39
CA ASN A 145 7.84 -4.72 -5.48
C ASN A 145 7.63 -3.79 -4.28
N GLU A 146 8.71 -3.16 -3.78
CA GLU A 146 8.66 -2.17 -2.72
C GLU A 146 7.91 -0.91 -3.16
N ALA A 147 8.08 -0.49 -4.43
CA ALA A 147 7.34 0.65 -4.98
C ALA A 147 5.84 0.33 -5.08
N ILE A 148 5.47 -0.89 -5.52
CA ILE A 148 4.07 -1.34 -5.57
C ILE A 148 3.49 -1.41 -4.15
N ALA A 149 4.21 -2.02 -3.19
CA ALA A 149 3.79 -2.07 -1.79
C ALA A 149 3.59 -0.66 -1.20
N THR A 150 4.47 0.28 -1.55
CA THR A 150 4.36 1.69 -1.16
C THR A 150 3.09 2.33 -1.72
N TRP A 151 2.79 2.09 -2.98
CA TRP A 151 1.58 2.61 -3.60
C TRP A 151 0.32 2.01 -2.96
N ILE A 152 0.28 0.68 -2.71
CA ILE A 152 -0.81 0.01 -2.02
C ILE A 152 -1.03 0.62 -0.62
N GLN A 153 0.03 0.85 0.16
CA GLN A 153 -0.10 1.45 1.48
C GLN A 153 -0.64 2.88 1.42
N ALA A 154 -0.17 3.70 0.47
CA ALA A 154 -0.68 5.04 0.26
C ALA A 154 -2.19 5.04 -0.08
N VAL A 155 -2.62 4.11 -0.95
CA VAL A 155 -4.04 3.90 -1.25
C VAL A 155 -4.82 3.49 0.00
N ARG A 156 -4.30 2.54 0.79
CA ARG A 156 -4.95 2.07 2.04
C ARG A 156 -5.17 3.21 3.04
N LEU A 157 -4.17 4.06 3.21
CA LEU A 157 -4.28 5.23 4.10
C LEU A 157 -5.37 6.19 3.63
N LYS A 158 -5.38 6.56 2.33
CA LYS A 158 -6.43 7.42 1.77
C LYS A 158 -7.83 6.77 1.84
N ALA A 159 -7.93 5.47 1.58
CA ALA A 159 -9.22 4.77 1.60
C ALA A 159 -9.84 4.69 3.00
N LYS A 160 -9.03 4.72 4.07
CA LYS A 160 -9.55 4.76 5.46
C LYS A 160 -10.38 6.00 5.72
N ASP A 161 -9.98 7.14 5.17
CA ASP A 161 -10.65 8.44 5.41
C ASP A 161 -11.93 8.61 4.59
N ILE A 162 -12.15 7.78 3.57
CA ILE A 162 -13.35 7.84 2.73
C ILE A 162 -14.51 7.15 3.45
N GLN A 163 -15.56 7.89 3.76
CA GLN A 163 -16.78 7.33 4.33
C GLN A 163 -17.60 6.60 3.26
N THR A 164 -18.04 5.39 3.57
CA THR A 164 -18.88 4.56 2.69
C THR A 164 -19.95 3.84 3.49
N ASP A 165 -21.05 3.48 2.83
CA ASP A 165 -22.00 2.51 3.36
C ASP A 165 -21.37 1.10 3.47
N LYS A 166 -22.13 0.13 3.98
CA LYS A 166 -21.73 -1.27 3.90
C LYS A 166 -21.79 -1.74 2.44
N PHE A 167 -20.85 -2.62 2.06
CA PHE A 167 -20.81 -3.15 0.70
C PHE A 167 -22.11 -3.88 0.34
N ASP A 168 -22.72 -3.44 -0.76
CA ASP A 168 -23.92 -4.03 -1.37
C ASP A 168 -23.65 -4.38 -2.84
N LYS A 169 -23.48 -5.69 -3.10
CA LYS A 169 -23.21 -6.25 -4.42
C LYS A 169 -24.36 -6.03 -5.42
N LYS A 170 -25.62 -6.09 -4.93
CA LYS A 170 -26.80 -5.89 -5.78
C LYS A 170 -26.88 -4.43 -6.21
N LYS A 171 -26.78 -3.51 -5.26
CA LYS A 171 -26.77 -2.07 -5.52
C LYS A 171 -25.68 -1.67 -6.51
N LEU A 172 -24.46 -2.25 -6.38
CA LEU A 172 -23.38 -2.02 -7.35
C LEU A 172 -23.78 -2.49 -8.76
N LYS A 173 -24.34 -3.70 -8.90
CA LYS A 173 -24.77 -4.23 -10.20
C LYS A 173 -25.84 -3.33 -10.83
N ASP A 174 -26.83 -2.93 -10.04
CA ASP A 174 -27.95 -2.08 -10.49
C ASP A 174 -27.47 -0.67 -10.89
N SER A 175 -26.32 -0.20 -10.34
CA SER A 175 -25.73 1.11 -10.66
C SER A 175 -24.85 1.11 -11.91
N LEU A 176 -24.48 -0.05 -12.46
CA LEU A 176 -23.57 -0.12 -13.64
C LEU A 176 -24.04 0.68 -14.86
N PRO A 177 -25.34 0.65 -15.26
CA PRO A 177 -25.80 1.47 -16.39
C PRO A 177 -25.63 2.96 -16.14
N GLN A 178 -25.94 3.43 -14.92
CA GLN A 178 -25.75 4.82 -14.52
C GLN A 178 -24.27 5.20 -14.55
N ILE A 179 -23.38 4.37 -13.99
CA ILE A 179 -21.93 4.61 -14.01
C ILE A 179 -21.44 4.68 -15.47
N LYS A 180 -21.92 3.79 -16.33
CA LYS A 180 -21.55 3.78 -17.75
C LYS A 180 -21.95 5.07 -18.46
N SER A 181 -23.14 5.62 -18.22
CA SER A 181 -23.58 6.87 -18.82
C SER A 181 -22.71 8.09 -18.46
N LEU A 182 -22.03 8.05 -17.29
CA LEU A 182 -21.12 9.10 -16.86
C LEU A 182 -19.86 9.25 -17.73
N MET A 183 -19.57 8.27 -18.60
CA MET A 183 -18.47 8.37 -19.57
C MET A 183 -18.61 9.58 -20.51
N ASN A 184 -19.84 10.03 -20.75
CA ASN A 184 -20.13 11.15 -21.65
C ASN A 184 -19.90 12.52 -20.99
N LEU A 185 -19.69 12.56 -19.68
CA LEU A 185 -19.34 13.77 -18.94
C LEU A 185 -17.85 14.07 -19.00
N GLY A 186 -17.47 15.29 -18.61
CA GLY A 186 -16.07 15.62 -18.31
C GLY A 186 -15.54 14.74 -17.16
N ILE A 187 -14.27 14.31 -17.25
CA ILE A 187 -13.70 13.35 -16.28
C ILE A 187 -13.83 13.81 -14.82
N LYS A 188 -13.62 15.11 -14.53
CA LYS A 188 -13.72 15.63 -13.15
C LYS A 188 -15.14 15.53 -12.60
N GLU A 189 -16.13 15.76 -13.43
CA GLU A 189 -17.55 15.67 -13.07
C GLU A 189 -17.96 14.21 -12.95
N ALA A 190 -17.59 13.37 -13.92
CA ALA A 190 -17.84 11.93 -13.88
C ALA A 190 -17.27 11.29 -12.59
N LEU A 191 -16.04 11.62 -12.20
CA LEU A 191 -15.41 11.08 -10.99
C LEU A 191 -16.13 11.47 -9.71
N LYS A 192 -16.68 12.69 -9.61
CA LYS A 192 -17.48 13.12 -8.44
C LYS A 192 -18.76 12.28 -8.31
N GLU A 193 -19.46 12.06 -9.41
CA GLU A 193 -20.70 11.27 -9.41
C GLU A 193 -20.39 9.78 -9.20
N ILE A 194 -19.37 9.23 -9.84
CA ILE A 194 -18.90 7.85 -9.61
C ILE A 194 -18.60 7.66 -8.11
N GLN A 195 -17.88 8.58 -7.48
CA GLN A 195 -17.52 8.46 -6.07
C GLN A 195 -18.76 8.43 -5.17
N LYS A 196 -19.78 9.25 -5.43
CA LYS A 196 -21.05 9.21 -4.69
C LYS A 196 -21.75 7.86 -4.83
N ILE A 197 -21.86 7.37 -6.07
CA ILE A 197 -22.50 6.07 -6.35
C ILE A 197 -21.72 4.95 -5.64
N LEU A 198 -20.40 4.89 -5.81
CA LEU A 198 -19.56 3.86 -5.21
C LEU A 198 -19.59 3.90 -3.68
N ASN A 199 -19.51 5.09 -3.07
CA ASN A 199 -19.62 5.24 -1.61
C ASN A 199 -20.93 4.67 -1.10
N SER A 200 -22.04 4.91 -1.80
CA SER A 200 -23.34 4.34 -1.45
C SER A 200 -23.45 2.82 -1.66
N CYS A 201 -22.54 2.24 -2.44
CA CYS A 201 -22.40 0.79 -2.63
C CYS A 201 -21.38 0.14 -1.67
N GLY A 202 -20.75 0.91 -0.78
CA GLY A 202 -19.74 0.42 0.15
C GLY A 202 -18.34 0.29 -0.48
N ILE A 203 -18.04 1.12 -1.49
CA ILE A 203 -16.76 1.09 -2.23
C ILE A 203 -16.09 2.46 -2.13
N ALA A 204 -14.86 2.49 -1.65
CA ALA A 204 -14.01 3.67 -1.68
C ALA A 204 -13.23 3.73 -2.99
N LEU A 205 -13.42 4.81 -3.77
CA LEU A 205 -12.61 5.09 -4.94
C LEU A 205 -11.44 5.98 -4.55
N VAL A 206 -10.22 5.50 -4.77
CA VAL A 206 -8.99 6.25 -4.53
C VAL A 206 -8.30 6.52 -5.85
N LEU A 207 -8.10 7.79 -6.15
CA LEU A 207 -7.32 8.24 -7.30
C LEU A 207 -5.95 8.66 -6.82
N LEU A 208 -4.92 7.94 -7.23
CA LEU A 208 -3.55 8.18 -6.82
C LEU A 208 -2.62 8.13 -8.04
N PRO A 209 -1.71 9.09 -8.23
CA PRO A 209 -0.71 9.00 -9.28
C PRO A 209 0.06 7.68 -9.17
N HIS A 210 0.48 7.12 -10.30
CA HIS A 210 1.40 6.00 -10.28
C HIS A 210 2.76 6.48 -9.73
N PHE A 211 3.38 5.66 -8.88
CA PHE A 211 4.72 5.94 -8.39
C PHE A 211 5.77 5.43 -9.39
N LYS A 212 6.96 6.01 -9.32
CA LYS A 212 8.08 5.51 -10.13
C LYS A 212 8.25 4.00 -9.94
N ASN A 213 8.41 3.27 -11.03
CA ASN A 213 8.61 1.82 -11.05
C ASN A 213 7.43 0.96 -10.54
N THR A 214 6.19 1.47 -10.53
CA THR A 214 5.02 0.64 -10.15
C THR A 214 4.33 0.01 -11.36
N LYS A 215 4.23 0.73 -12.48
CA LYS A 215 3.45 0.34 -13.68
C LYS A 215 2.01 -0.15 -13.40
N VAL A 216 1.42 0.20 -12.29
CA VAL A 216 0.05 -0.16 -11.90
C VAL A 216 -0.95 0.75 -12.59
N HIS A 217 -2.03 0.20 -13.18
CA HIS A 217 -3.18 0.94 -13.71
C HIS A 217 -4.29 1.04 -12.67
N GLY A 218 -4.59 -0.06 -12.01
CA GLY A 218 -5.59 -0.15 -10.96
C GLY A 218 -5.24 -1.21 -9.92
N ALA A 219 -5.99 -1.22 -8.84
CA ALA A 219 -5.96 -2.27 -7.83
C ALA A 219 -7.28 -2.34 -7.07
N THR A 220 -7.70 -3.55 -6.74
CA THR A 220 -8.87 -3.80 -5.89
C THR A 220 -8.47 -4.61 -4.67
N PHE A 221 -8.95 -4.19 -3.50
CA PHE A 221 -8.78 -4.92 -2.24
C PHE A 221 -9.86 -4.56 -1.21
N TRP A 222 -9.82 -5.22 -0.04
CA TRP A 222 -10.82 -5.04 1.01
C TRP A 222 -10.19 -4.49 2.29
N LEU A 223 -10.92 -3.61 2.96
CA LEU A 223 -10.62 -3.07 4.28
C LEU A 223 -11.70 -3.46 5.30
N ASP A 224 -11.46 -3.16 6.58
CA ASP A 224 -12.42 -3.27 7.67
C ASP A 224 -13.08 -4.66 7.75
N ASN A 225 -12.26 -5.71 7.73
CA ASN A 225 -12.71 -7.11 7.74
C ASN A 225 -13.73 -7.41 6.63
N GLU A 226 -13.41 -6.99 5.40
CA GLU A 226 -14.20 -7.22 4.18
C GLU A 226 -15.53 -6.45 4.11
N LYS A 227 -15.68 -5.38 4.91
CA LYS A 227 -16.89 -4.54 4.90
C LYS A 227 -16.81 -3.41 3.89
N LYS A 228 -15.60 -2.93 3.58
CA LYS A 228 -15.33 -1.83 2.63
C LYS A 228 -14.47 -2.35 1.48
N ALA A 229 -14.98 -2.28 0.26
CA ALA A 229 -14.18 -2.51 -0.93
C ALA A 229 -13.40 -1.23 -1.29
N VAL A 230 -12.24 -1.39 -1.89
CA VAL A 230 -11.43 -0.27 -2.39
C VAL A 230 -11.14 -0.51 -3.86
N ILE A 231 -11.41 0.48 -4.68
CA ILE A 231 -10.91 0.59 -6.06
C ILE A 231 -9.89 1.71 -6.06
N ALA A 232 -8.66 1.38 -6.44
CA ALA A 232 -7.60 2.35 -6.63
C ALA A 232 -7.29 2.48 -8.12
N MET A 233 -7.20 3.71 -8.63
CA MET A 233 -6.94 3.98 -10.03
C MET A 233 -5.76 4.93 -10.18
N THR A 234 -4.95 4.71 -11.22
CA THR A 234 -3.93 5.66 -11.66
C THR A 234 -4.34 6.29 -13.00
N LEU A 235 -3.68 7.38 -13.39
CA LEU A 235 -3.82 7.96 -14.74
C LEU A 235 -2.68 7.57 -15.67
N ARG A 236 -2.13 6.41 -15.47
CA ARG A 236 -1.13 5.92 -16.39
C ARG A 236 -1.75 5.76 -17.78
N GLY A 237 -1.08 6.31 -18.81
CA GLY A 237 -1.56 6.27 -20.18
C GLY A 237 -2.44 7.47 -20.57
N SER A 238 -3.12 8.12 -19.64
CA SER A 238 -3.93 9.34 -19.85
C SER A 238 -5.09 9.21 -20.84
N TYR A 239 -5.33 8.07 -21.48
CA TYR A 239 -6.41 7.90 -22.44
C TYR A 239 -7.70 7.43 -21.77
N SER A 240 -8.84 7.93 -22.24
CA SER A 240 -10.15 7.63 -21.66
C SER A 240 -10.53 6.17 -21.78
N ASP A 241 -10.21 5.53 -22.91
CA ASP A 241 -10.45 4.09 -23.11
C ASP A 241 -9.70 3.22 -22.10
N ILE A 242 -8.42 3.51 -21.83
CA ILE A 242 -7.63 2.82 -20.82
C ILE A 242 -8.24 3.00 -19.44
N PHE A 243 -8.59 4.25 -19.07
CA PHE A 243 -9.18 4.54 -17.76
C PHE A 243 -10.49 3.78 -17.54
N TRP A 244 -11.43 3.86 -18.48
CA TRP A 244 -12.75 3.22 -18.32
C TRP A 244 -12.67 1.70 -18.37
N PHE A 245 -11.77 1.15 -19.21
CA PHE A 245 -11.54 -0.29 -19.22
C PHE A 245 -10.99 -0.76 -17.87
N SER A 246 -9.90 -0.16 -17.38
CA SER A 246 -9.34 -0.51 -16.09
C SER A 246 -10.33 -0.28 -14.93
N PHE A 247 -11.15 0.76 -14.99
CA PHE A 247 -12.16 1.02 -13.97
C PHE A 247 -13.23 -0.10 -13.90
N PHE A 248 -13.79 -0.52 -15.05
CA PHE A 248 -14.74 -1.65 -15.07
C PHE A 248 -14.06 -2.98 -14.80
N HIS A 249 -12.81 -3.15 -15.14
CA HIS A 249 -12.01 -4.30 -14.77
C HIS A 249 -11.92 -4.45 -13.24
N GLU A 250 -11.61 -3.37 -12.51
CA GLU A 250 -11.59 -3.38 -11.05
C GLU A 250 -12.97 -3.65 -10.43
N ILE A 251 -14.05 -3.12 -11.03
CA ILE A 251 -15.43 -3.49 -10.64
C ILE A 251 -15.67 -4.98 -10.87
N GLY A 252 -15.14 -5.55 -11.97
CA GLY A 252 -15.20 -6.98 -12.26
C GLY A 252 -14.63 -7.82 -11.14
N HIS A 253 -13.45 -7.45 -10.61
CA HIS A 253 -12.85 -8.13 -9.47
C HIS A 253 -13.75 -8.10 -8.22
N ILE A 254 -14.37 -6.97 -7.91
CA ILE A 254 -15.31 -6.87 -6.77
C ILE A 254 -16.54 -7.76 -6.95
N LEU A 255 -17.07 -7.84 -8.17
CA LEU A 255 -18.30 -8.57 -8.43
C LEU A 255 -18.11 -10.06 -8.60
N LEU A 256 -16.97 -10.52 -9.13
CA LEU A 256 -16.77 -11.90 -9.56
C LEU A 256 -15.90 -12.71 -8.60
N HIS A 257 -14.97 -12.07 -7.89
CA HIS A 257 -13.93 -12.77 -7.15
C HIS A 257 -14.10 -12.68 -5.63
N PRO A 258 -13.42 -13.57 -4.86
CA PRO A 258 -13.48 -13.57 -3.39
C PRO A 258 -12.94 -12.29 -2.78
N LYS A 259 -13.56 -11.83 -1.69
CA LYS A 259 -13.20 -10.60 -0.97
C LYS A 259 -11.80 -10.56 -0.36
N ARG A 260 -11.13 -11.71 -0.24
CA ARG A 260 -9.84 -11.84 0.46
C ARG A 260 -8.63 -11.64 -0.44
N GLU A 261 -8.84 -11.51 -1.73
CA GLU A 261 -7.77 -11.39 -2.71
C GLU A 261 -7.50 -9.90 -2.99
N VAL A 262 -6.23 -9.57 -3.18
CA VAL A 262 -5.80 -8.25 -3.68
C VAL A 262 -5.43 -8.46 -5.13
N PHE A 263 -6.08 -7.74 -6.02
CA PHE A 263 -5.83 -7.78 -7.46
C PHE A 263 -4.99 -6.57 -7.84
N LEU A 264 -3.93 -6.83 -8.61
CA LEU A 264 -3.07 -5.81 -9.19
C LEU A 264 -3.06 -6.04 -10.70
N GLU A 265 -3.49 -5.07 -11.47
CA GLU A 265 -3.48 -5.10 -12.93
C GLU A 265 -2.03 -5.06 -13.47
N ASN A 266 -1.25 -6.13 -13.21
CA ASN A 266 0.09 -6.32 -13.79
C ASN A 266 0.57 -7.76 -13.65
N GLY A 267 0.61 -8.48 -14.76
CA GLY A 267 1.43 -9.66 -15.02
C GLY A 267 1.55 -10.70 -13.90
N CYS A 268 0.49 -11.43 -13.59
CA CYS A 268 0.51 -12.49 -12.59
C CYS A 268 1.16 -13.78 -13.09
N VAL A 269 1.98 -14.41 -12.24
CA VAL A 269 2.66 -15.68 -12.52
C VAL A 269 1.76 -16.89 -12.19
N ASP A 270 0.66 -16.70 -11.44
CA ASP A 270 -0.22 -17.76 -10.95
C ASP A 270 -1.40 -18.00 -11.93
N GLU A 271 -1.60 -19.24 -12.37
CA GLU A 271 -2.69 -19.63 -13.30
C GLU A 271 -4.10 -19.28 -12.78
N LYS A 272 -4.32 -19.41 -11.47
CA LYS A 272 -5.63 -19.04 -10.87
C LYS A 272 -5.89 -17.55 -11.00
N LEU A 273 -4.88 -16.73 -10.72
CA LEU A 273 -4.98 -15.29 -10.85
C LEU A 273 -5.15 -14.88 -12.32
N LYS A 274 -4.48 -15.57 -13.26
CA LYS A 274 -4.66 -15.34 -14.70
C LYS A 274 -6.10 -15.56 -15.14
N LYS A 275 -6.76 -16.63 -14.66
CA LYS A 275 -8.17 -16.88 -14.95
C LYS A 275 -9.07 -15.75 -14.42
N GLN A 276 -8.79 -15.26 -13.21
CA GLN A 276 -9.56 -14.15 -12.62
C GLN A 276 -9.34 -12.84 -13.39
N GLU A 277 -8.14 -12.57 -13.85
CA GLU A 277 -7.84 -11.45 -14.75
C GLU A 277 -8.62 -11.55 -16.07
N ASP A 278 -8.65 -12.73 -16.68
CA ASP A 278 -9.42 -12.97 -17.92
C ASP A 278 -10.93 -12.78 -17.69
N GLU A 279 -11.47 -13.21 -16.55
CA GLU A 279 -12.87 -13.00 -16.17
C GLU A 279 -13.18 -11.50 -15.96
N ALA A 280 -12.28 -10.74 -15.30
CA ALA A 280 -12.42 -9.30 -15.10
C ALA A 280 -12.29 -8.54 -16.44
N ASN A 281 -11.36 -8.92 -17.30
CA ASN A 281 -11.20 -8.38 -18.64
C ASN A 281 -12.46 -8.59 -19.50
N LYS A 282 -13.02 -9.80 -19.47
CA LYS A 282 -14.26 -10.12 -20.16
C LYS A 282 -15.42 -9.28 -19.63
N PHE A 283 -15.55 -9.16 -18.32
CA PHE A 283 -16.59 -8.34 -17.69
C PHE A 283 -16.47 -6.86 -18.12
N ALA A 284 -15.27 -6.30 -18.08
CA ALA A 284 -15.02 -4.91 -18.52
C ALA A 284 -15.40 -4.72 -19.99
N GLY A 285 -14.94 -5.61 -20.87
CA GLY A 285 -15.22 -5.55 -22.29
C GLY A 285 -16.73 -5.62 -22.60
N GLU A 286 -17.45 -6.56 -21.99
CA GLU A 286 -18.91 -6.74 -22.14
C GLU A 286 -19.70 -5.56 -21.57
N THR A 287 -19.26 -5.00 -20.44
CA THR A 287 -19.91 -3.83 -19.83
C THR A 287 -19.77 -2.60 -20.73
N LEU A 288 -18.59 -2.39 -21.30
CA LEU A 288 -18.33 -1.26 -22.20
C LEU A 288 -19.04 -1.43 -23.55
N ILE A 289 -18.85 -2.57 -24.19
CA ILE A 289 -19.39 -2.85 -25.53
C ILE A 289 -19.95 -4.28 -25.55
N ASN A 290 -21.26 -4.43 -25.78
CA ASN A 290 -21.83 -5.75 -25.92
C ASN A 290 -21.18 -6.53 -27.07
N GLN A 291 -20.74 -7.76 -26.82
CA GLN A 291 -19.95 -8.56 -27.77
C GLN A 291 -20.72 -8.84 -29.09
N LYS A 292 -22.03 -9.02 -29.02
CA LYS A 292 -22.84 -9.26 -30.24
C LYS A 292 -22.86 -8.02 -31.15
N GLU A 293 -23.05 -6.85 -30.58
CA GLU A 293 -23.01 -5.58 -31.33
C GLU A 293 -21.61 -5.28 -31.87
N TYR A 294 -20.58 -5.55 -31.09
CA TYR A 294 -19.18 -5.40 -31.52
C TYR A 294 -18.86 -6.32 -32.71
N ASN A 295 -19.24 -7.61 -32.61
CA ASN A 295 -19.01 -8.56 -33.72
C ASN A 295 -19.72 -8.14 -35.01
N LYS A 296 -20.96 -7.63 -34.94
CA LYS A 296 -21.67 -7.10 -36.10
C LYS A 296 -20.96 -5.89 -36.72
N PHE A 297 -20.34 -5.02 -35.86
CA PHE A 297 -19.60 -3.87 -36.33
C PHE A 297 -18.31 -4.31 -37.03
N VAL A 298 -17.54 -5.23 -36.44
CA VAL A 298 -16.31 -5.75 -37.03
C VAL A 298 -16.56 -6.49 -38.35
N GLN A 299 -17.65 -7.25 -38.44
CA GLN A 299 -18.03 -7.98 -39.68
C GLN A 299 -18.30 -7.07 -40.88
N LYS A 300 -18.69 -5.80 -40.65
CA LYS A 300 -18.87 -4.82 -41.74
C LYS A 300 -17.54 -4.40 -42.36
N ASN A 301 -16.42 -4.60 -41.66
CA ASN A 301 -15.06 -4.24 -42.07
C ASN A 301 -14.91 -2.79 -42.53
N ASP A 302 -15.75 -1.89 -41.97
CA ASP A 302 -15.65 -0.44 -42.18
C ASP A 302 -15.25 0.24 -40.87
N PHE A 303 -13.99 0.65 -40.79
CA PHE A 303 -13.41 1.33 -39.64
C PHE A 303 -13.11 2.79 -39.95
N SER A 304 -13.83 3.40 -40.91
CA SER A 304 -13.75 4.83 -41.17
C SER A 304 -14.14 5.64 -39.92
N LYS A 305 -13.67 6.90 -39.87
CA LYS A 305 -13.97 7.81 -38.78
C LYS A 305 -15.48 7.91 -38.52
N ASP A 306 -16.27 8.06 -39.60
CA ASP A 306 -17.71 8.22 -39.50
C ASP A 306 -18.39 6.94 -38.99
N SER A 307 -17.99 5.75 -39.49
CA SER A 307 -18.50 4.48 -39.02
C SER A 307 -18.20 4.23 -37.52
N VAL A 308 -17.03 4.62 -37.04
CA VAL A 308 -16.66 4.54 -35.61
C VAL A 308 -17.50 5.50 -34.77
N VAL A 309 -17.71 6.73 -35.23
CA VAL A 309 -18.54 7.72 -34.54
C VAL A 309 -20.00 7.29 -34.49
N ASP A 310 -20.57 6.83 -35.59
CA ASP A 310 -21.96 6.34 -35.66
C ASP A 310 -22.17 5.14 -34.73
N PHE A 311 -21.23 4.21 -34.72
CA PHE A 311 -21.29 3.06 -33.82
C PHE A 311 -21.19 3.47 -32.34
N ALA A 312 -20.33 4.41 -32.00
CA ALA A 312 -20.22 4.94 -30.63
C ALA A 312 -21.53 5.66 -30.23
N HIS A 313 -22.11 6.48 -31.11
CA HIS A 313 -23.40 7.13 -30.90
C HIS A 313 -24.53 6.11 -30.65
N LYS A 314 -24.61 5.06 -31.47
CA LYS A 314 -25.59 3.98 -31.30
C LYS A 314 -25.51 3.32 -29.92
N LEU A 315 -24.29 3.20 -29.36
CA LEU A 315 -24.04 2.58 -28.06
C LEU A 315 -24.05 3.57 -26.88
N GLU A 316 -24.26 4.85 -27.16
CA GLU A 316 -24.21 5.95 -26.19
C GLU A 316 -22.88 6.00 -25.39
N ILE A 317 -21.75 5.71 -26.06
CA ILE A 317 -20.42 5.72 -25.50
C ILE A 317 -19.48 6.62 -26.30
N LYS A 318 -18.32 6.92 -25.73
CA LYS A 318 -17.29 7.67 -26.45
C LYS A 318 -16.60 6.86 -27.55
N SER A 319 -16.32 7.48 -28.69
CA SER A 319 -15.58 6.86 -29.80
C SER A 319 -14.22 6.30 -29.39
N SER A 320 -13.56 6.94 -28.40
CA SER A 320 -12.30 6.46 -27.83
C SER A 320 -12.39 5.02 -27.30
N ILE A 321 -13.55 4.61 -26.75
CA ILE A 321 -13.77 3.24 -26.24
C ILE A 321 -13.75 2.22 -27.39
N ILE A 322 -14.39 2.56 -28.52
CA ILE A 322 -14.39 1.72 -29.72
C ILE A 322 -12.96 1.58 -30.27
N ILE A 323 -12.24 2.70 -30.37
CA ILE A 323 -10.87 2.72 -30.88
C ILE A 323 -9.94 1.91 -29.97
N GLY A 324 -10.03 2.06 -28.64
CA GLY A 324 -9.27 1.28 -27.70
C GLY A 324 -9.49 -0.21 -27.85
N ARG A 325 -10.77 -0.65 -28.08
CA ARG A 325 -11.12 -2.04 -28.32
C ARG A 325 -10.56 -2.56 -29.65
N LEU A 326 -10.70 -1.81 -30.74
CA LEU A 326 -10.16 -2.19 -32.04
C LEU A 326 -8.62 -2.32 -32.03
N MET A 327 -7.93 -1.43 -31.29
CA MET A 327 -6.48 -1.52 -31.09
C MET A 327 -6.09 -2.74 -30.27
N HIS A 328 -6.81 -3.03 -29.19
CA HIS A 328 -6.57 -4.20 -28.35
C HIS A 328 -6.71 -5.50 -29.15
N ASP A 329 -7.75 -5.58 -29.98
CA ASP A 329 -8.03 -6.75 -30.82
C ASP A 329 -7.15 -6.78 -32.10
N LYS A 330 -6.20 -5.82 -32.24
CA LYS A 330 -5.25 -5.70 -33.37
C LYS A 330 -5.92 -5.54 -34.75
N ILE A 331 -7.15 -5.02 -34.77
CA ILE A 331 -7.90 -4.74 -35.98
C ILE A 331 -7.38 -3.45 -36.63
N ILE A 332 -7.03 -2.44 -35.82
CA ILE A 332 -6.40 -1.22 -36.28
C ILE A 332 -5.03 -1.05 -35.60
N HIS A 333 -4.12 -0.34 -36.25
CA HIS A 333 -2.78 -0.13 -35.75
C HIS A 333 -2.70 1.10 -34.82
N PHE A 334 -1.81 1.04 -33.82
CA PHE A 334 -1.59 2.14 -32.87
C PHE A 334 -1.08 3.45 -33.50
N SER A 335 -0.62 3.42 -34.73
CA SER A 335 -0.15 4.58 -35.48
C SER A 335 -1.17 5.15 -36.46
N ASP A 336 -2.41 4.67 -36.50
CA ASP A 336 -3.46 5.19 -37.37
C ASP A 336 -3.88 6.59 -36.93
N SER A 337 -3.24 7.61 -37.54
CA SER A 337 -3.41 9.02 -37.17
C SER A 337 -4.85 9.53 -37.36
N ASN A 338 -5.59 8.96 -38.32
CA ASN A 338 -6.96 9.39 -38.64
C ASN A 338 -7.94 9.02 -37.54
N LEU A 339 -7.72 7.87 -36.88
CA LEU A 339 -8.57 7.42 -35.79
C LEU A 339 -8.08 7.90 -34.41
N LEU A 340 -6.76 8.12 -34.24
CA LEU A 340 -6.20 8.60 -32.99
C LEU A 340 -6.75 9.97 -32.56
N ILE A 341 -7.18 10.83 -33.51
CA ILE A 341 -7.80 12.12 -33.20
C ILE A 341 -9.11 11.99 -32.41
N LEU A 342 -9.78 10.84 -32.51
CA LEU A 342 -11.00 10.53 -31.76
C LEU A 342 -10.71 9.97 -30.36
N ARG A 343 -9.44 9.81 -29.99
CA ARG A 343 -9.05 9.21 -28.72
C ARG A 343 -8.79 10.28 -27.66
N ASP A 344 -9.73 10.44 -26.75
CA ASP A 344 -9.65 11.43 -25.68
C ASP A 344 -8.51 11.18 -24.70
N LYS A 345 -7.83 12.24 -24.29
CA LYS A 345 -6.86 12.22 -23.18
C LYS A 345 -7.43 12.92 -21.96
N TYR A 346 -7.28 12.26 -20.81
CA TYR A 346 -7.59 12.87 -19.53
C TYR A 346 -6.38 13.60 -18.96
N LYS A 347 -6.63 14.78 -18.38
CA LYS A 347 -5.65 15.54 -17.58
C LYS A 347 -6.24 15.73 -16.20
N TRP A 348 -5.45 15.44 -15.17
CA TRP A 348 -5.84 15.69 -13.78
C TRP A 348 -5.76 17.16 -13.42
#